data_2ae2facaeb5d7dc8f08a4a303f3611a5
#
_entry.id   2ae2facaeb5d7dc8f08a4a303f3611a5
#
_cell.length_a   1.000
_cell.length_b   1.000
_cell.length_c   1.000
_cell.angle_alpha   90.00
_cell.angle_beta   90.00
_cell.angle_gamma   90.00
#
_symmetry.space_group_name_H-M   'P 1'
#
loop_
_entity.id
_entity.type
_entity.pdbx_description
1 polymer ?
#
loop_
_entity_poly.entity_id
_entity_poly.type
_entity_poly.pdbx_seq_one_letter_code
_entity_poly.pdbx_strand_id
1 'polypeptide(L)'
;MLTRLLSSVAALGLTAGIAAADYSLTILHTNDFHSRFEPINKYDSGCGEEDQAEGKCFGGSARLVSAIAEARAHSNNAILVDGGDQFQGSLFYTYYKGKVAAEMMNKMGYDAMTVGNHEFDDGPEVLRGFMDAVSFPVLMSNADISGEELLAGTLQPSTVIERGGEKIGLIGLTPEDTHDLASPGPNITFTDPVAAVQAEVDRLTGMGVNKIIVLSHSGYPVDLRIAEETIGVDVIVGGHSNTLLSNTDESAAGPYPTMVGDTAIVQAYAYGKYLGELSVTFDDAGKLIEATGAPLVMDAAVTEDAETVARIAELAVPLDEIRNKVVAEAAGPIEGGRDICRVQECEMGNLVADAMLARVASQGVQIAFANSGGLRASIDEGEVTMGEVLTVLPFQNTLSTFRVSGQTIIDALENGVSQVEEVKGRFPQVAGLKFTWDPAVAPMEGRVQEVLVAEGGDFVPIDPGKTYAVVTNDFVRKGGDGFTMFSGDDKEAYDYGPDLADVTAEYLAANAPYQPYLDGRIAQK
;
A
#
# COMPACT_ATOMS: atom_id res chain seq x y z
N MET A 1 -66.94 -64.61 32.52
CA MET A 1 -65.50 -64.21 32.67
C MET A 1 -65.11 -63.46 31.41
N LEU A 2 -65.12 -62.13 31.50
CA LEU A 2 -64.68 -61.24 30.38
C LEU A 2 -63.24 -60.76 30.67
N THR A 3 -62.33 -61.18 29.84
CA THR A 3 -60.93 -60.73 29.88
C THR A 3 -60.80 -59.42 29.03
N ARG A 4 -60.50 -58.33 29.66
CA ARG A 4 -60.17 -57.04 28.99
C ARG A 4 -58.71 -57.07 28.58
N LEU A 5 -58.44 -56.98 27.25
CA LEU A 5 -57.10 -56.62 26.67
C LEU A 5 -56.93 -55.10 26.78
N LEU A 6 -55.93 -54.67 27.48
CA LEU A 6 -55.39 -53.28 27.38
C LEU A 6 -54.38 -53.22 26.30
N SER A 7 -54.67 -52.46 25.23
CA SER A 7 -53.70 -52.12 24.17
C SER A 7 -52.97 -50.85 24.59
N SER A 8 -51.66 -50.96 24.85
CA SER A 8 -50.79 -49.83 25.11
C SER A 8 -50.31 -49.25 23.72
N VAL A 9 -50.76 -48.04 23.39
CA VAL A 9 -50.25 -47.29 22.24
C VAL A 9 -49.01 -46.53 22.72
N ALA A 10 -47.85 -46.94 22.24
CA ALA A 10 -46.61 -46.19 22.42
C ALA A 10 -46.60 -45.06 21.38
N ALA A 11 -46.73 -43.80 21.82
CA ALA A 11 -46.53 -42.64 21.00
C ALA A 11 -45.00 -42.42 20.82
N LEU A 12 -44.45 -42.73 19.65
CA LEU A 12 -43.14 -42.26 19.23
C LEU A 12 -43.26 -40.74 18.94
N GLY A 13 -42.74 -39.91 19.81
CA GLY A 13 -42.53 -38.51 19.55
C GLY A 13 -41.38 -38.36 18.55
N LEU A 14 -41.67 -38.06 17.28
CA LEU A 14 -40.68 -37.51 16.34
C LEU A 14 -40.38 -36.07 16.81
N THR A 15 -39.27 -35.88 17.48
CA THR A 15 -38.64 -34.56 17.56
C THR A 15 -38.06 -34.28 16.18
N ALA A 16 -38.82 -33.57 15.35
CA ALA A 16 -38.23 -32.91 14.19
C ALA A 16 -37.23 -31.88 14.75
N GLY A 17 -35.96 -32.21 14.68
CA GLY A 17 -34.92 -31.21 14.87
C GLY A 17 -35.17 -30.15 13.80
N ILE A 18 -35.38 -28.91 14.23
CA ILE A 18 -35.33 -27.76 13.32
C ILE A 18 -33.90 -27.79 12.78
N ALA A 19 -33.70 -28.15 11.52
CA ALA A 19 -32.44 -27.89 10.86
C ALA A 19 -32.25 -26.36 10.95
N ALA A 20 -31.25 -25.92 11.69
CA ALA A 20 -30.86 -24.53 11.64
C ALA A 20 -30.47 -24.24 10.18
N ALA A 21 -30.78 -23.07 9.71
CA ALA A 21 -30.39 -22.69 8.35
C ALA A 21 -28.91 -22.25 8.37
N ASP A 22 -28.16 -22.62 7.32
CA ASP A 22 -26.80 -22.14 7.13
C ASP A 22 -26.73 -20.63 7.33
N TYR A 23 -25.66 -20.15 7.99
CA TYR A 23 -25.48 -18.73 8.26
C TYR A 23 -24.68 -18.09 7.12
N SER A 24 -25.24 -17.06 6.47
CA SER A 24 -24.57 -16.29 5.44
C SER A 24 -24.13 -14.92 5.96
N LEU A 25 -22.90 -14.52 5.59
CA LEU A 25 -22.28 -13.25 5.93
C LEU A 25 -21.69 -12.63 4.67
N THR A 26 -21.89 -11.33 4.47
CA THR A 26 -21.18 -10.55 3.46
C THR A 26 -20.07 -9.74 4.13
N ILE A 27 -18.84 -9.92 3.68
CA ILE A 27 -17.66 -9.18 4.14
C ILE A 27 -17.30 -8.17 3.05
N LEU A 28 -17.56 -6.90 3.35
CA LEU A 28 -17.06 -5.77 2.56
C LEU A 28 -15.71 -5.38 3.14
N HIS A 29 -14.72 -5.10 2.27
CA HIS A 29 -13.41 -4.75 2.78
C HIS A 29 -12.65 -3.78 1.88
N THR A 30 -11.79 -2.99 2.52
CA THR A 30 -10.73 -2.19 1.89
C THR A 30 -9.40 -2.51 2.56
N ASN A 31 -8.32 -2.07 1.93
CA ASN A 31 -6.96 -2.14 2.46
C ASN A 31 -6.11 -1.07 1.77
N ASP A 32 -5.02 -0.63 2.42
CA ASP A 32 -3.99 0.24 1.83
C ASP A 32 -4.61 1.49 1.15
N PHE A 33 -5.49 2.18 1.88
CA PHE A 33 -6.21 3.32 1.32
C PHE A 33 -5.30 4.53 1.12
N HIS A 34 -4.28 4.69 1.98
CA HIS A 34 -3.23 5.70 1.86
C HIS A 34 -3.75 7.12 1.64
N SER A 35 -4.79 7.49 2.41
CA SER A 35 -5.37 8.83 2.39
C SER A 35 -5.77 9.35 0.98
N ARG A 36 -6.14 8.45 0.06
CA ARG A 36 -6.60 8.78 -1.29
C ARG A 36 -8.07 9.19 -1.28
N PHE A 37 -8.41 10.27 -0.56
CA PHE A 37 -9.79 10.72 -0.41
C PHE A 37 -10.37 11.30 -1.69
N GLU A 38 -9.54 11.91 -2.54
CA GLU A 38 -9.86 12.33 -3.90
C GLU A 38 -9.69 11.15 -4.88
N PRO A 39 -10.37 11.18 -6.05
CA PRO A 39 -10.17 10.17 -7.09
C PRO A 39 -8.74 10.13 -7.63
N ILE A 40 -8.32 8.95 -8.06
CA ILE A 40 -7.01 8.69 -8.67
C ILE A 40 -7.18 8.31 -10.14
N ASN A 41 -6.11 8.45 -10.93
CA ASN A 41 -6.07 7.99 -12.31
C ASN A 41 -5.62 6.50 -12.38
N LYS A 42 -5.48 5.96 -13.60
CA LYS A 42 -5.04 4.57 -13.82
C LYS A 42 -3.62 4.26 -13.32
N TYR A 43 -2.81 5.29 -13.05
CA TYR A 43 -1.44 5.17 -12.55
C TYR A 43 -1.35 5.43 -11.03
N ASP A 44 -2.51 5.42 -10.34
CA ASP A 44 -2.65 5.60 -8.90
C ASP A 44 -2.20 6.97 -8.36
N SER A 45 -2.02 7.95 -9.26
CA SER A 45 -1.78 9.37 -8.93
C SER A 45 -3.08 10.18 -8.98
N GLY A 46 -3.05 11.44 -8.55
CA GLY A 46 -4.22 12.31 -8.58
C GLY A 46 -4.90 12.36 -9.95
N CYS A 47 -6.23 12.37 -9.97
CA CYS A 47 -7.00 12.42 -11.20
C CYS A 47 -7.24 13.87 -11.64
N GLY A 48 -6.69 14.25 -12.80
CA GLY A 48 -6.85 15.57 -13.37
C GLY A 48 -8.27 15.81 -13.92
N GLU A 49 -8.62 17.10 -14.14
CA GLU A 49 -9.94 17.51 -14.62
C GLU A 49 -10.31 16.89 -15.98
N GLU A 50 -9.33 16.69 -16.87
CA GLU A 50 -9.55 16.08 -18.19
C GLU A 50 -9.95 14.59 -18.04
N ASP A 51 -9.17 13.82 -17.26
CA ASP A 51 -9.46 12.41 -16.99
C ASP A 51 -10.79 12.25 -16.24
N GLN A 52 -11.12 13.19 -15.33
CA GLN A 52 -12.40 13.19 -14.63
C GLN A 52 -13.57 13.43 -15.59
N ALA A 53 -13.44 14.39 -16.51
CA ALA A 53 -14.47 14.67 -17.53
C ALA A 53 -14.68 13.50 -18.49
N GLU A 54 -13.62 12.70 -18.75
CA GLU A 54 -13.66 11.52 -19.60
C GLU A 54 -14.06 10.23 -18.86
N GLY A 55 -14.31 10.29 -17.55
CA GLY A 55 -14.67 9.12 -16.73
C GLY A 55 -13.54 8.14 -16.50
N LYS A 56 -12.28 8.58 -16.54
CA LYS A 56 -11.07 7.76 -16.37
C LYS A 56 -10.52 7.75 -14.93
N CYS A 57 -11.30 8.28 -13.98
CA CYS A 57 -10.92 8.32 -12.57
C CYS A 57 -11.47 7.12 -11.79
N PHE A 58 -10.72 6.71 -10.80
CA PHE A 58 -11.04 5.58 -9.93
C PHE A 58 -10.99 6.00 -8.45
N GLY A 59 -11.59 5.18 -7.57
CA GLY A 59 -11.46 5.36 -6.12
C GLY A 59 -12.08 6.67 -5.61
N GLY A 60 -11.51 7.15 -4.52
CA GLY A 60 -12.00 8.28 -3.76
C GLY A 60 -13.09 7.92 -2.76
N SER A 61 -13.13 8.64 -1.63
CA SER A 61 -14.08 8.35 -0.54
C SER A 61 -15.54 8.43 -0.98
N ALA A 62 -15.87 9.34 -1.91
CA ALA A 62 -17.24 9.56 -2.33
C ALA A 62 -17.85 8.37 -3.08
N ARG A 63 -17.05 7.66 -3.91
CA ARG A 63 -17.50 6.41 -4.55
C ARG A 63 -17.61 5.28 -3.55
N LEU A 64 -16.65 5.14 -2.64
CA LEU A 64 -16.70 4.11 -1.59
C LEU A 64 -17.93 4.27 -0.70
N VAL A 65 -18.29 5.49 -0.27
CA VAL A 65 -19.52 5.74 0.52
C VAL A 65 -20.75 5.22 -0.20
N SER A 66 -20.90 5.53 -1.49
CA SER A 66 -22.06 5.07 -2.29
C SER A 66 -22.07 3.56 -2.48
N ALA A 67 -20.92 2.98 -2.88
CA ALA A 67 -20.81 1.54 -3.14
C ALA A 67 -21.07 0.69 -1.88
N ILE A 68 -20.52 1.11 -0.72
CA ILE A 68 -20.74 0.44 0.56
C ILE A 68 -22.24 0.50 0.95
N ALA A 69 -22.88 1.65 0.75
CA ALA A 69 -24.31 1.80 1.05
C ALA A 69 -25.17 0.90 0.15
N GLU A 70 -24.83 0.81 -1.14
CA GLU A 70 -25.51 -0.07 -2.10
C GLU A 70 -25.29 -1.55 -1.76
N ALA A 71 -24.05 -1.98 -1.51
CA ALA A 71 -23.73 -3.35 -1.13
C ALA A 71 -24.48 -3.77 0.15
N ARG A 72 -24.50 -2.92 1.18
CA ARG A 72 -25.28 -3.19 2.40
C ARG A 72 -26.78 -3.32 2.17
N ALA A 73 -27.34 -2.57 1.23
CA ALA A 73 -28.78 -2.63 0.92
C ALA A 73 -29.20 -3.98 0.31
N HIS A 74 -28.29 -4.68 -0.34
CA HIS A 74 -28.52 -5.99 -0.98
C HIS A 74 -28.05 -7.18 -0.14
N SER A 75 -27.37 -6.93 0.97
CA SER A 75 -26.76 -7.95 1.81
C SER A 75 -27.52 -8.15 3.11
N ASN A 76 -27.68 -9.39 3.51
CA ASN A 76 -28.08 -9.74 4.87
C ASN A 76 -26.80 -9.95 5.70
N ASN A 77 -26.74 -9.40 6.93
CA ASN A 77 -25.60 -9.59 7.82
C ASN A 77 -24.25 -9.06 7.29
N ALA A 78 -24.24 -7.88 6.61
CA ALA A 78 -23.00 -7.30 6.12
C ALA A 78 -22.13 -6.75 7.25
N ILE A 79 -20.81 -6.94 7.12
CA ILE A 79 -19.77 -6.24 7.89
C ILE A 79 -18.86 -5.47 6.91
N LEU A 80 -18.26 -4.38 7.38
CA LEU A 80 -17.24 -3.64 6.65
C LEU A 80 -15.96 -3.58 7.49
N VAL A 81 -14.87 -4.10 6.95
CA VAL A 81 -13.58 -4.20 7.65
C VAL A 81 -12.45 -3.64 6.81
N ASP A 82 -11.32 -3.35 7.45
CA ASP A 82 -10.15 -2.79 6.77
C ASP A 82 -8.86 -3.54 7.10
N GLY A 83 -8.06 -3.76 6.07
CA GLY A 83 -6.77 -4.44 6.12
C GLY A 83 -5.59 -3.57 6.54
N GLY A 84 -5.80 -2.32 7.04
CA GLY A 84 -4.75 -1.42 7.50
C GLY A 84 -4.23 -0.46 6.42
N ASP A 85 -3.27 0.40 6.80
CA ASP A 85 -2.64 1.45 5.99
C ASP A 85 -3.66 2.48 5.44
N GLN A 86 -4.40 3.07 6.36
CA GLN A 86 -5.22 4.24 6.08
C GLN A 86 -4.38 5.53 5.98
N PHE A 87 -3.22 5.54 6.68
CA PHE A 87 -2.32 6.66 6.78
C PHE A 87 -1.39 6.75 5.57
N GLN A 88 -0.67 7.90 5.52
CA GLN A 88 0.32 8.22 4.50
C GLN A 88 -0.30 8.38 3.09
N GLY A 89 0.49 8.79 2.12
CA GLY A 89 0.20 8.72 0.69
C GLY A 89 -0.43 9.97 0.08
N SER A 90 -0.85 10.99 0.84
CA SER A 90 -1.35 12.25 0.27
C SER A 90 -1.15 13.44 1.20
N LEU A 91 -1.28 14.68 0.66
CA LEU A 91 -1.26 15.91 1.45
C LEU A 91 -2.33 15.93 2.55
N PHE A 92 -3.43 15.21 2.39
CA PHE A 92 -4.43 15.06 3.45
C PHE A 92 -3.82 14.43 4.71
N TYR A 93 -3.00 13.38 4.55
CA TYR A 93 -2.29 12.83 5.71
C TYR A 93 -1.24 13.79 6.26
N THR A 94 -0.41 14.35 5.39
CA THR A 94 0.64 15.30 5.80
C THR A 94 0.09 16.42 6.68
N TYR A 95 -1.06 16.98 6.30
CA TYR A 95 -1.68 18.12 6.99
C TYR A 95 -2.59 17.72 8.16
N TYR A 96 -3.45 16.72 7.95
CA TYR A 96 -4.48 16.34 8.92
C TYR A 96 -4.12 15.14 9.79
N LYS A 97 -3.04 14.44 9.44
CA LYS A 97 -2.68 13.14 10.02
C LYS A 97 -3.87 12.16 9.87
N GLY A 98 -4.15 11.31 10.82
CA GLY A 98 -5.27 10.36 10.75
C GLY A 98 -6.68 10.93 10.86
N LYS A 99 -6.87 12.27 10.99
CA LYS A 99 -8.19 12.85 11.29
C LYS A 99 -9.20 12.68 10.16
N VAL A 100 -8.79 12.88 8.91
CA VAL A 100 -9.69 12.72 7.75
C VAL A 100 -10.02 11.23 7.53
N ALA A 101 -9.04 10.34 7.73
CA ALA A 101 -9.28 8.90 7.71
C ALA A 101 -10.35 8.50 8.74
N ALA A 102 -10.21 8.95 10.00
CA ALA A 102 -11.22 8.68 11.04
C ALA A 102 -12.60 9.22 10.68
N GLU A 103 -12.71 10.45 10.15
CA GLU A 103 -13.97 11.06 9.71
C GLU A 103 -14.64 10.21 8.60
N MET A 104 -13.89 9.86 7.57
CA MET A 104 -14.43 9.11 6.42
C MET A 104 -14.77 7.67 6.79
N MET A 105 -13.95 6.99 7.56
CA MET A 105 -14.22 5.63 8.04
C MET A 105 -15.46 5.58 8.96
N ASN A 106 -15.63 6.56 9.85
CA ASN A 106 -16.86 6.68 10.66
C ASN A 106 -18.09 6.91 9.78
N LYS A 107 -18.00 7.75 8.74
CA LYS A 107 -19.09 7.98 7.77
C LYS A 107 -19.44 6.70 7.00
N MET A 108 -18.46 5.93 6.58
CA MET A 108 -18.66 4.64 5.90
C MET A 108 -19.18 3.55 6.85
N GLY A 109 -18.97 3.71 8.16
CA GLY A 109 -19.46 2.79 9.20
C GLY A 109 -18.69 1.48 9.23
N TYR A 110 -17.36 1.55 9.33
CA TYR A 110 -16.52 0.37 9.54
C TYR A 110 -16.87 -0.36 10.84
N ASP A 111 -16.73 -1.68 10.84
CA ASP A 111 -16.95 -2.55 11.99
C ASP A 111 -15.67 -2.89 12.74
N ALA A 112 -14.52 -2.89 12.05
CA ALA A 112 -13.18 -3.02 12.61
C ALA A 112 -12.11 -2.71 11.56
N MET A 113 -10.86 -2.44 12.00
CA MET A 113 -9.67 -2.45 11.17
C MET A 113 -8.48 -3.07 11.91
N THR A 114 -7.49 -3.53 11.17
CA THR A 114 -6.16 -3.83 11.72
C THR A 114 -5.24 -2.63 11.59
N VAL A 115 -4.20 -2.57 12.42
CA VAL A 115 -3.11 -1.59 12.29
C VAL A 115 -2.17 -2.04 11.18
N GLY A 116 -1.91 -1.18 10.19
CA GLY A 116 -0.82 -1.35 9.24
C GLY A 116 0.49 -0.73 9.74
N ASN A 117 1.55 -0.80 8.96
CA ASN A 117 2.82 -0.17 9.34
C ASN A 117 2.74 1.35 9.29
N HIS A 118 2.04 1.93 8.31
CA HIS A 118 1.94 3.38 8.14
C HIS A 118 1.12 4.07 9.25
N GLU A 119 0.30 3.35 10.01
CA GLU A 119 -0.30 3.89 11.22
C GLU A 119 0.73 4.30 12.28
N PHE A 120 1.98 3.82 12.16
CA PHE A 120 3.10 4.18 13.03
C PHE A 120 4.08 5.21 12.45
N ASP A 121 3.87 5.76 11.25
CA ASP A 121 4.83 6.68 10.62
C ASP A 121 5.16 7.91 11.47
N ASP A 122 4.15 8.49 12.11
CA ASP A 122 4.29 9.62 13.05
C ASP A 122 4.21 9.16 14.53
N GLY A 123 4.45 7.89 14.79
CA GLY A 123 4.55 7.30 16.12
C GLY A 123 3.22 6.94 16.80
N PRO A 124 3.30 6.34 17.99
CA PRO A 124 2.13 5.85 18.74
C PRO A 124 1.12 6.94 19.13
N GLU A 125 1.58 8.20 19.26
CA GLU A 125 0.69 9.32 19.63
C GLU A 125 -0.34 9.62 18.53
N VAL A 126 0.07 9.60 17.25
CA VAL A 126 -0.83 9.85 16.12
C VAL A 126 -1.80 8.68 15.95
N LEU A 127 -1.33 7.45 16.06
CA LEU A 127 -2.19 6.27 16.09
C LEU A 127 -3.21 6.34 17.23
N ARG A 128 -2.78 6.72 18.44
CA ARG A 128 -3.71 6.89 19.56
C ARG A 128 -4.78 7.95 19.27
N GLY A 129 -4.40 9.08 18.69
CA GLY A 129 -5.35 10.13 18.31
C GLY A 129 -6.37 9.66 17.27
N PHE A 130 -5.98 8.81 16.35
CA PHE A 130 -6.87 8.16 15.40
C PHE A 130 -7.83 7.17 16.10
N MET A 131 -7.31 6.30 16.96
CA MET A 131 -8.10 5.34 17.73
C MET A 131 -9.16 6.03 18.60
N ASP A 132 -8.84 7.18 19.18
CA ASP A 132 -9.80 7.96 19.98
C ASP A 132 -10.89 8.63 19.12
N ALA A 133 -10.65 8.81 17.82
CA ALA A 133 -11.56 9.47 16.90
C ALA A 133 -12.50 8.51 16.15
N VAL A 134 -12.12 7.25 15.99
CA VAL A 134 -12.95 6.22 15.31
C VAL A 134 -13.99 5.61 16.26
N SER A 135 -15.11 5.13 15.69
CA SER A 135 -16.22 4.54 16.44
C SER A 135 -16.21 3.01 16.45
N PHE A 136 -15.16 2.40 15.96
CA PHE A 136 -14.98 0.95 15.82
C PHE A 136 -13.62 0.51 16.39
N PRO A 137 -13.43 -0.77 16.73
CA PRO A 137 -12.18 -1.28 17.26
C PRO A 137 -11.07 -1.31 16.20
N VAL A 138 -9.88 -0.88 16.63
CA VAL A 138 -8.61 -1.03 15.92
C VAL A 138 -7.84 -2.15 16.59
N LEU A 139 -7.30 -3.09 15.80
CA LEU A 139 -6.81 -4.38 16.28
C LEU A 139 -5.35 -4.62 15.92
N MET A 140 -4.60 -5.27 16.84
CA MET A 140 -3.23 -5.74 16.59
C MET A 140 -2.89 -6.86 17.59
N SER A 141 -2.69 -8.09 17.13
CA SER A 141 -2.47 -9.26 18.00
C SER A 141 -1.00 -9.66 18.12
N ASN A 142 -0.18 -9.37 17.12
CA ASN A 142 1.20 -9.84 17.05
C ASN A 142 2.23 -8.83 17.55
N ALA A 143 1.90 -8.11 18.64
CA ALA A 143 2.85 -7.22 19.28
C ALA A 143 2.69 -7.19 20.80
N ASP A 144 3.82 -7.15 21.52
CA ASP A 144 3.86 -6.76 22.91
C ASP A 144 3.94 -5.22 23.00
N ILE A 145 2.83 -4.62 23.43
CA ILE A 145 2.65 -3.17 23.63
C ILE A 145 2.64 -2.77 25.10
N SER A 146 2.96 -3.69 26.01
CA SER A 146 2.87 -3.46 27.46
C SER A 146 3.78 -2.32 27.95
N GLY A 147 4.84 -2.03 27.19
CA GLY A 147 5.77 -0.93 27.42
C GLY A 147 5.32 0.42 26.84
N GLU A 148 4.29 0.45 25.97
CA GLU A 148 3.80 1.67 25.31
C GLU A 148 2.52 2.18 25.99
N GLU A 149 2.67 3.16 26.90
CA GLU A 149 1.57 3.66 27.75
C GLU A 149 0.39 4.23 26.94
N LEU A 150 0.63 4.76 25.75
CA LEU A 150 -0.42 5.33 24.91
C LEU A 150 -1.35 4.27 24.31
N LEU A 151 -0.84 3.06 24.05
CA LEU A 151 -1.57 1.99 23.39
C LEU A 151 -1.97 0.87 24.35
N ALA A 152 -1.20 0.65 25.41
CA ALA A 152 -1.46 -0.42 26.37
C ALA A 152 -2.87 -0.35 26.95
N GLY A 153 -3.60 -1.47 26.86
CA GLY A 153 -4.98 -1.60 27.35
C GLY A 153 -6.04 -0.92 26.47
N THR A 154 -5.67 -0.24 25.39
CA THR A 154 -6.60 0.38 24.43
C THR A 154 -6.61 -0.36 23.10
N LEU A 155 -5.45 -0.57 22.51
CA LEU A 155 -5.28 -1.40 21.31
C LEU A 155 -5.45 -2.88 21.71
N GLN A 156 -6.40 -3.56 21.06
CA GLN A 156 -6.79 -4.92 21.42
C GLN A 156 -6.30 -5.92 20.36
N PRO A 157 -5.96 -7.17 20.74
CA PRO A 157 -5.55 -8.19 19.78
C PRO A 157 -6.68 -8.63 18.85
N SER A 158 -7.90 -8.62 19.37
CA SER A 158 -9.09 -9.09 18.64
C SER A 158 -10.36 -8.55 19.27
N THR A 159 -11.48 -8.68 18.56
CA THR A 159 -12.82 -8.34 19.04
C THR A 159 -13.85 -9.39 18.62
N VAL A 160 -15.03 -9.38 19.26
CA VAL A 160 -16.17 -10.19 18.84
C VAL A 160 -17.33 -9.26 18.52
N ILE A 161 -17.85 -9.38 17.31
CA ILE A 161 -19.05 -8.68 16.87
C ILE A 161 -20.21 -9.65 16.70
N GLU A 162 -21.43 -9.14 16.73
CA GLU A 162 -22.66 -9.94 16.47
C GLU A 162 -23.33 -9.45 15.19
N ARG A 163 -23.65 -10.39 14.28
CA ARG A 163 -24.45 -10.13 13.07
C ARG A 163 -25.43 -11.27 12.87
N GLY A 164 -26.71 -10.93 12.64
CA GLY A 164 -27.75 -11.93 12.41
C GLY A 164 -27.94 -12.95 13.54
N GLY A 165 -27.50 -12.62 14.76
CA GLY A 165 -27.55 -13.51 15.93
C GLY A 165 -26.34 -14.41 16.11
N GLU A 166 -25.35 -14.35 15.19
CA GLU A 166 -24.09 -15.11 15.23
C GLU A 166 -22.93 -14.25 15.73
N LYS A 167 -21.98 -14.90 16.42
CA LYS A 167 -20.75 -14.28 16.90
C LYS A 167 -19.62 -14.47 15.89
N ILE A 168 -18.94 -13.40 15.56
CA ILE A 168 -17.81 -13.37 14.63
C ILE A 168 -16.61 -12.82 15.37
N GLY A 169 -15.51 -13.56 15.40
CA GLY A 169 -14.22 -13.13 15.93
C GLY A 169 -13.42 -12.43 14.85
N LEU A 170 -12.92 -11.23 15.15
CA LEU A 170 -12.02 -10.46 14.28
C LEU A 170 -10.66 -10.34 14.97
N ILE A 171 -9.58 -10.76 14.31
CA ILE A 171 -8.20 -10.72 14.82
C ILE A 171 -7.41 -9.75 13.96
N GLY A 172 -6.62 -8.84 14.53
CA GLY A 172 -5.77 -7.90 13.77
C GLY A 172 -4.32 -8.36 13.72
N LEU A 173 -3.64 -8.10 12.59
CA LEU A 173 -2.21 -8.35 12.38
C LEU A 173 -1.54 -7.16 11.72
N THR A 174 -0.34 -6.84 12.19
CA THR A 174 0.58 -5.83 11.66
C THR A 174 1.85 -6.52 11.14
N PRO A 175 2.60 -5.98 10.16
CA PRO A 175 3.85 -6.60 9.70
C PRO A 175 4.85 -6.80 10.85
N GLU A 176 5.52 -7.96 10.87
CA GLU A 176 6.50 -8.29 11.91
C GLU A 176 7.72 -7.32 11.87
N ASP A 177 8.07 -6.85 10.68
CA ASP A 177 9.18 -5.93 10.41
C ASP A 177 8.79 -4.44 10.48
N THR A 178 7.69 -4.08 11.13
CA THR A 178 7.21 -2.69 11.27
C THR A 178 8.26 -1.74 11.87
N HIS A 179 9.23 -2.24 12.66
CA HIS A 179 10.36 -1.42 13.13
C HIS A 179 11.27 -0.93 12.00
N ASP A 180 11.39 -1.70 10.92
CA ASP A 180 12.17 -1.33 9.74
C ASP A 180 11.34 -0.48 8.77
N LEU A 181 10.01 -0.55 8.88
CA LEU A 181 9.05 0.05 7.97
C LEU A 181 8.54 1.43 8.40
N ALA A 182 8.50 1.69 9.72
CA ALA A 182 7.85 2.86 10.30
C ALA A 182 8.52 3.27 11.63
N SER A 183 7.84 4.09 12.43
CA SER A 183 8.35 4.66 13.68
C SER A 183 7.53 4.25 14.91
N PRO A 184 7.34 2.94 15.20
CA PRO A 184 6.53 2.48 16.33
C PRO A 184 7.14 2.83 17.71
N GLY A 185 8.40 3.26 17.75
CA GLY A 185 9.13 3.55 18.98
C GLY A 185 9.69 2.28 19.66
N PRO A 186 10.53 2.43 20.68
CA PRO A 186 11.29 1.33 21.28
C PRO A 186 10.47 0.47 22.25
N ASN A 187 9.23 0.83 22.55
CA ASN A 187 8.40 0.20 23.58
C ASN A 187 7.45 -0.88 23.04
N ILE A 188 7.47 -1.13 21.72
CA ILE A 188 6.66 -2.12 21.04
C ILE A 188 7.58 -3.21 20.52
N THR A 189 7.17 -4.47 20.65
CA THR A 189 7.92 -5.60 20.10
C THR A 189 6.98 -6.46 19.25
N PHE A 190 7.21 -6.51 17.95
CA PHE A 190 6.42 -7.34 17.04
C PHE A 190 6.87 -8.80 17.11
N THR A 191 5.92 -9.72 16.87
CA THR A 191 6.12 -11.16 17.00
C THR A 191 5.58 -11.90 15.78
N ASP A 192 5.96 -13.18 15.64
CA ASP A 192 5.51 -14.02 14.53
C ASP A 192 3.98 -14.03 14.40
N PRO A 193 3.42 -13.68 13.22
CA PRO A 193 1.99 -13.56 13.01
C PRO A 193 1.24 -14.90 13.10
N VAL A 194 1.84 -16.02 12.70
CA VAL A 194 1.20 -17.36 12.75
C VAL A 194 0.93 -17.76 14.20
N ALA A 195 1.92 -17.59 15.07
CA ALA A 195 1.79 -17.92 16.49
C ALA A 195 0.75 -17.01 17.18
N ALA A 196 0.73 -15.71 16.84
CA ALA A 196 -0.22 -14.76 17.38
C ALA A 196 -1.67 -15.08 16.97
N VAL A 197 -1.88 -15.36 15.67
CA VAL A 197 -3.21 -15.79 15.17
C VAL A 197 -3.69 -17.04 15.86
N GLN A 198 -2.86 -18.10 15.94
CA GLN A 198 -3.30 -19.36 16.57
C GLN A 198 -3.67 -19.16 18.03
N ALA A 199 -2.91 -18.34 18.78
CA ALA A 199 -3.23 -18.05 20.17
C ALA A 199 -4.60 -17.35 20.34
N GLU A 200 -4.92 -16.39 19.46
CA GLU A 200 -6.19 -15.70 19.46
C GLU A 200 -7.35 -16.59 18.98
N VAL A 201 -7.15 -17.44 17.99
CA VAL A 201 -8.12 -18.45 17.54
C VAL A 201 -8.49 -19.38 18.70
N ASP A 202 -7.48 -19.91 19.41
CA ASP A 202 -7.70 -20.80 20.56
C ASP A 202 -8.48 -20.10 21.67
N ARG A 203 -8.18 -18.83 21.95
CA ARG A 203 -8.87 -18.01 22.94
C ARG A 203 -10.35 -17.77 22.56
N LEU A 204 -10.60 -17.34 21.32
CA LEU A 204 -11.95 -17.05 20.81
C LEU A 204 -12.80 -18.31 20.75
N THR A 205 -12.23 -19.42 20.27
CA THR A 205 -12.90 -20.73 20.25
C THR A 205 -13.25 -21.19 21.67
N GLY A 206 -12.35 -20.98 22.63
CA GLY A 206 -12.62 -21.24 24.06
C GLY A 206 -13.76 -20.42 24.65
N MET A 207 -14.09 -19.27 24.03
CA MET A 207 -15.24 -18.42 24.35
C MET A 207 -16.52 -18.82 23.58
N GLY A 208 -16.46 -19.86 22.75
CA GLY A 208 -17.58 -20.34 21.94
C GLY A 208 -17.82 -19.55 20.66
N VAL A 209 -16.78 -18.84 20.15
CA VAL A 209 -16.78 -18.20 18.83
C VAL A 209 -16.21 -19.19 17.82
N ASN A 210 -16.95 -19.48 16.76
CA ASN A 210 -16.62 -20.49 15.75
C ASN A 210 -16.63 -19.94 14.32
N LYS A 211 -16.58 -18.63 14.17
CA LYS A 211 -16.42 -17.92 12.89
C LYS A 211 -15.32 -16.89 13.10
N ILE A 212 -14.16 -17.13 12.50
CA ILE A 212 -12.93 -16.37 12.76
C ILE A 212 -12.43 -15.72 11.47
N ILE A 213 -12.34 -14.40 11.49
CA ILE A 213 -11.80 -13.59 10.40
C ILE A 213 -10.53 -12.90 10.88
N VAL A 214 -9.45 -13.04 10.14
CA VAL A 214 -8.19 -12.31 10.36
C VAL A 214 -8.18 -11.08 9.46
N LEU A 215 -7.96 -9.91 10.04
CA LEU A 215 -7.65 -8.68 9.34
C LEU A 215 -6.13 -8.56 9.34
N SER A 216 -5.51 -8.80 8.20
CA SER A 216 -4.06 -8.94 8.10
C SER A 216 -3.44 -7.78 7.34
N HIS A 217 -2.42 -7.17 7.93
CA HIS A 217 -1.54 -6.26 7.19
C HIS A 217 -0.15 -6.87 6.95
N SER A 218 -0.02 -8.20 6.98
CA SER A 218 1.28 -8.87 6.85
C SER A 218 1.69 -9.17 5.41
N GLY A 219 0.83 -8.91 4.43
CA GLY A 219 1.07 -9.16 3.02
C GLY A 219 0.65 -10.56 2.56
N TYR A 220 0.26 -10.65 1.28
CA TYR A 220 -0.31 -11.86 0.68
C TYR A 220 0.55 -13.13 0.85
N PRO A 221 1.90 -13.09 0.71
CA PRO A 221 2.73 -14.27 0.96
C PRO A 221 2.65 -14.76 2.41
N VAL A 222 2.54 -13.86 3.38
CA VAL A 222 2.40 -14.22 4.80
C VAL A 222 0.99 -14.72 5.08
N ASP A 223 -0.04 -14.16 4.44
CA ASP A 223 -1.43 -14.62 4.54
C ASP A 223 -1.59 -16.07 4.08
N LEU A 224 -0.90 -16.46 2.99
CA LEU A 224 -0.83 -17.85 2.53
C LEU A 224 -0.22 -18.77 3.61
N ARG A 225 0.88 -18.33 4.24
CA ARG A 225 1.54 -19.08 5.34
C ARG A 225 0.62 -19.20 6.56
N ILE A 226 -0.07 -18.13 6.93
CA ILE A 226 -1.03 -18.17 8.05
C ILE A 226 -2.14 -19.20 7.76
N ALA A 227 -2.71 -19.17 6.55
CA ALA A 227 -3.75 -20.11 6.16
C ALA A 227 -3.28 -21.59 6.15
N GLU A 228 -2.02 -21.83 5.79
CA GLU A 228 -1.42 -23.18 5.78
C GLU A 228 -1.08 -23.69 7.19
N GLU A 229 -0.61 -22.81 8.09
CA GLU A 229 -0.01 -23.21 9.38
C GLU A 229 -0.95 -23.06 10.57
N THR A 230 -2.13 -22.39 10.41
CA THR A 230 -3.11 -22.23 11.50
C THR A 230 -4.34 -23.14 11.33
N ILE A 231 -5.04 -23.37 12.42
CA ILE A 231 -6.28 -24.17 12.43
C ILE A 231 -7.41 -23.31 13.01
N GLY A 232 -8.53 -23.23 12.28
CA GLY A 232 -9.75 -22.55 12.76
C GLY A 232 -9.87 -21.10 12.31
N VAL A 233 -9.05 -20.65 11.34
CA VAL A 233 -9.26 -19.42 10.59
C VAL A 233 -10.14 -19.72 9.38
N ASP A 234 -11.23 -18.96 9.20
CA ASP A 234 -12.17 -19.13 8.08
C ASP A 234 -11.88 -18.17 6.94
N VAL A 235 -11.56 -16.91 7.26
CA VAL A 235 -11.29 -15.86 6.27
C VAL A 235 -10.08 -15.02 6.70
N ILE A 236 -9.24 -14.64 5.71
CA ILE A 236 -8.19 -13.63 5.86
C ILE A 236 -8.50 -12.48 4.90
N VAL A 237 -8.65 -11.28 5.44
CA VAL A 237 -8.72 -10.02 4.70
C VAL A 237 -7.33 -9.40 4.75
N GLY A 238 -6.60 -9.43 3.63
CA GLY A 238 -5.20 -9.02 3.55
C GLY A 238 -5.02 -7.55 3.19
N GLY A 239 -3.77 -7.07 3.38
CA GLY A 239 -3.27 -5.75 3.03
C GLY A 239 -1.76 -5.76 2.78
N HIS A 240 -1.09 -4.59 2.86
CA HIS A 240 0.37 -4.36 2.78
C HIS A 240 1.00 -4.58 1.40
N SER A 241 0.73 -5.69 0.76
CA SER A 241 1.34 -6.06 -0.52
C SER A 241 0.62 -5.47 -1.75
N ASN A 242 -0.43 -4.69 -1.55
CA ASN A 242 -1.26 -4.11 -2.62
C ASN A 242 -1.68 -5.14 -3.67
N THR A 243 -2.07 -6.32 -3.23
CA THR A 243 -2.34 -7.45 -4.12
C THR A 243 -3.76 -7.38 -4.68
N LEU A 244 -3.89 -7.39 -6.00
CA LEU A 244 -5.18 -7.62 -6.64
C LEU A 244 -5.43 -9.14 -6.75
N LEU A 245 -6.47 -9.61 -6.08
CA LEU A 245 -7.05 -10.94 -6.32
C LEU A 245 -8.32 -10.78 -7.15
N SER A 246 -8.44 -11.51 -8.25
CA SER A 246 -9.59 -11.38 -9.17
C SER A 246 -9.78 -12.63 -9.99
N ASN A 247 -11.05 -12.91 -10.36
CA ASN A 247 -11.40 -14.01 -11.24
C ASN A 247 -11.56 -13.57 -12.71
N THR A 248 -11.43 -12.26 -12.99
CA THR A 248 -11.68 -11.67 -14.32
C THR A 248 -10.54 -10.83 -14.85
N ASP A 249 -9.59 -10.43 -14.01
CA ASP A 249 -8.41 -9.67 -14.40
C ASP A 249 -7.21 -10.61 -14.58
N GLU A 250 -6.63 -10.64 -15.78
CA GLU A 250 -5.49 -11.52 -16.13
C GLU A 250 -4.19 -11.10 -15.43
N SER A 251 -4.11 -9.85 -14.91
CA SER A 251 -2.96 -9.36 -14.17
C SER A 251 -3.03 -9.65 -12.66
N ALA A 252 -4.16 -10.21 -12.18
CA ALA A 252 -4.32 -10.54 -10.76
C ALA A 252 -3.33 -11.61 -10.30
N ALA A 253 -2.86 -11.49 -9.07
CA ALA A 253 -1.92 -12.44 -8.46
C ALA A 253 -2.53 -13.81 -8.18
N GLY A 254 -3.86 -13.88 -8.09
CA GLY A 254 -4.60 -15.10 -7.82
C GLY A 254 -6.11 -14.91 -7.91
N PRO A 255 -6.88 -15.97 -7.69
CA PRO A 255 -8.34 -15.91 -7.71
C PRO A 255 -8.87 -15.16 -6.46
N TYR A 256 -10.09 -14.63 -6.56
CA TYR A 256 -10.83 -14.04 -5.44
C TYR A 256 -12.07 -14.88 -5.09
N PRO A 257 -12.15 -15.49 -3.89
CA PRO A 257 -11.06 -15.64 -2.91
C PRO A 257 -10.02 -16.67 -3.37
N THR A 258 -8.80 -16.56 -2.85
CA THR A 258 -7.80 -17.63 -2.90
C THR A 258 -8.09 -18.61 -1.76
N MET A 259 -8.31 -19.88 -2.09
CA MET A 259 -8.58 -20.92 -1.09
C MET A 259 -7.30 -21.67 -0.71
N VAL A 260 -6.99 -21.70 0.59
CA VAL A 260 -5.91 -22.51 1.16
C VAL A 260 -6.53 -23.43 2.21
N GLY A 261 -6.66 -24.71 1.89
CA GLY A 261 -7.44 -25.62 2.72
C GLY A 261 -8.88 -25.17 2.86
N ASP A 262 -9.36 -24.95 4.08
CA ASP A 262 -10.70 -24.45 4.41
C ASP A 262 -10.72 -22.91 4.60
N THR A 263 -9.59 -22.21 4.45
CA THR A 263 -9.46 -20.75 4.65
C THR A 263 -9.59 -19.98 3.33
N ALA A 264 -10.40 -18.93 3.30
CA ALA A 264 -10.56 -18.03 2.17
C ALA A 264 -9.71 -16.74 2.37
N ILE A 265 -8.84 -16.41 1.43
CA ILE A 265 -8.00 -15.20 1.46
C ILE A 265 -8.51 -14.23 0.41
N VAL A 266 -8.70 -12.96 0.81
CA VAL A 266 -9.11 -11.86 -0.06
C VAL A 266 -8.22 -10.63 0.15
N GLN A 267 -7.95 -9.90 -0.92
CA GLN A 267 -7.31 -8.59 -0.91
C GLN A 267 -7.80 -7.77 -2.10
N ALA A 268 -7.99 -6.47 -1.94
CA ALA A 268 -8.64 -5.58 -2.90
C ALA A 268 -7.69 -4.50 -3.45
N TYR A 269 -6.47 -4.88 -3.83
CA TYR A 269 -5.44 -3.97 -4.31
C TYR A 269 -5.10 -2.88 -3.28
N ALA A 270 -5.32 -1.58 -3.61
CA ALA A 270 -4.99 -0.44 -2.76
C ALA A 270 -5.75 0.82 -3.18
N TYR A 271 -5.53 1.94 -2.44
CA TYR A 271 -5.93 3.32 -2.77
C TYR A 271 -7.45 3.52 -2.91
N GLY A 272 -8.26 2.60 -2.37
CA GLY A 272 -9.70 2.61 -2.55
C GLY A 272 -10.17 2.44 -4.00
N LYS A 273 -9.28 1.93 -4.89
CA LYS A 273 -9.59 1.66 -6.30
C LYS A 273 -10.60 0.53 -6.47
N TYR A 274 -10.66 -0.36 -5.48
CA TYR A 274 -11.63 -1.45 -5.39
C TYR A 274 -12.27 -1.50 -4.00
N LEU A 275 -13.50 -1.95 -3.96
CA LEU A 275 -14.18 -2.44 -2.76
C LEU A 275 -14.28 -3.96 -2.85
N GLY A 276 -13.67 -4.68 -1.93
CA GLY A 276 -13.82 -6.13 -1.87
C GLY A 276 -15.20 -6.51 -1.35
N GLU A 277 -15.87 -7.47 -2.02
CA GLU A 277 -17.12 -8.05 -1.58
C GLU A 277 -17.01 -9.56 -1.59
N LEU A 278 -17.01 -10.17 -0.40
CA LEU A 278 -16.95 -11.61 -0.19
C LEU A 278 -18.22 -12.09 0.51
N SER A 279 -18.94 -13.00 -0.12
CA SER A 279 -20.06 -13.73 0.48
C SER A 279 -19.56 -15.08 1.00
N VAL A 280 -19.78 -15.36 2.28
CA VAL A 280 -19.42 -16.63 2.91
C VAL A 280 -20.66 -17.28 3.54
N THR A 281 -20.69 -18.61 3.51
CA THR A 281 -21.73 -19.40 4.16
C THR A 281 -21.09 -20.40 5.12
N PHE A 282 -21.62 -20.44 6.34
CA PHE A 282 -21.20 -21.35 7.41
C PHE A 282 -22.31 -22.35 7.72
N ASP A 283 -21.94 -23.60 7.99
CA ASP A 283 -22.86 -24.60 8.50
C ASP A 283 -23.20 -24.40 9.98
N ASP A 284 -24.09 -25.22 10.52
CA ASP A 284 -24.52 -25.21 11.95
C ASP A 284 -23.35 -25.39 12.94
N ALA A 285 -22.24 -26.00 12.53
CA ALA A 285 -21.03 -26.17 13.33
C ALA A 285 -20.09 -24.95 13.27
N GLY A 286 -20.37 -23.99 12.39
CA GLY A 286 -19.55 -22.82 12.13
C GLY A 286 -18.44 -23.08 11.12
N LYS A 287 -18.48 -24.18 10.37
CA LYS A 287 -17.52 -24.46 9.31
C LYS A 287 -17.88 -23.68 8.06
N LEU A 288 -16.89 -23.02 7.46
CA LEU A 288 -17.01 -22.39 6.14
C LEU A 288 -17.29 -23.47 5.06
N ILE A 289 -18.43 -23.35 4.36
CA ILE A 289 -18.87 -24.29 3.33
C ILE A 289 -18.91 -23.67 1.94
N GLU A 290 -18.97 -22.33 1.83
CA GLU A 290 -18.93 -21.60 0.57
C GLU A 290 -18.29 -20.22 0.79
N ALA A 291 -17.46 -19.80 -0.18
CA ALA A 291 -16.88 -18.47 -0.23
C ALA A 291 -16.81 -18.02 -1.70
N THR A 292 -17.53 -16.95 -2.05
CA THR A 292 -17.62 -16.41 -3.40
C THR A 292 -17.66 -14.89 -3.37
N GLY A 293 -17.12 -14.25 -4.43
CA GLY A 293 -17.13 -12.78 -4.50
C GLY A 293 -16.22 -12.22 -5.57
N ALA A 294 -16.03 -10.90 -5.53
CA ALA A 294 -15.14 -10.17 -6.41
C ALA A 294 -14.75 -8.81 -5.81
N PRO A 295 -13.60 -8.24 -6.15
CA PRO A 295 -13.33 -6.82 -5.94
C PRO A 295 -14.14 -6.00 -6.96
N LEU A 296 -14.92 -5.05 -6.47
CA LEU A 296 -15.72 -4.14 -7.28
C LEU A 296 -14.87 -2.90 -7.61
N VAL A 297 -14.67 -2.61 -8.89
CA VAL A 297 -13.92 -1.41 -9.29
C VAL A 297 -14.70 -0.15 -8.99
N MET A 298 -14.05 0.82 -8.37
CA MET A 298 -14.61 2.13 -8.04
C MET A 298 -14.34 3.11 -9.20
N ASP A 299 -14.96 2.88 -10.35
CA ASP A 299 -14.83 3.70 -11.55
C ASP A 299 -16.01 4.70 -11.75
N ALA A 300 -16.11 5.28 -12.94
CA ALA A 300 -17.15 6.27 -13.26
C ALA A 300 -18.59 5.69 -13.26
N ALA A 301 -18.79 4.38 -13.22
CA ALA A 301 -20.10 3.76 -13.10
C ALA A 301 -20.67 3.89 -11.68
N VAL A 302 -19.79 4.06 -10.68
CA VAL A 302 -20.20 4.30 -9.29
C VAL A 302 -20.47 5.79 -9.08
N THR A 303 -21.71 6.13 -8.71
CA THR A 303 -22.10 7.50 -8.43
C THR A 303 -21.41 8.01 -7.17
N GLU A 304 -20.79 9.19 -7.22
CA GLU A 304 -20.17 9.82 -6.06
C GLU A 304 -21.22 10.37 -5.09
N ASP A 305 -21.03 10.15 -3.78
CA ASP A 305 -21.83 10.78 -2.72
C ASP A 305 -21.56 12.28 -2.69
N ALA A 306 -22.55 13.09 -3.03
CA ALA A 306 -22.39 14.55 -3.19
C ALA A 306 -21.98 15.26 -1.89
N GLU A 307 -22.41 14.77 -0.73
CA GLU A 307 -22.02 15.34 0.57
C GLU A 307 -20.53 15.06 0.85
N THR A 308 -20.06 13.86 0.54
CA THR A 308 -18.64 13.49 0.67
C THR A 308 -17.78 14.29 -0.29
N VAL A 309 -18.19 14.46 -1.57
CA VAL A 309 -17.47 15.32 -2.53
C VAL A 309 -17.31 16.74 -1.96
N ALA A 310 -18.41 17.34 -1.47
CA ALA A 310 -18.37 18.69 -0.90
C ALA A 310 -17.46 18.76 0.34
N ARG A 311 -17.48 17.73 1.19
CA ARG A 311 -16.64 17.68 2.40
C ARG A 311 -15.16 17.53 2.07
N ILE A 312 -14.81 16.67 1.12
CA ILE A 312 -13.41 16.51 0.68
C ILE A 312 -12.91 17.81 0.04
N ALA A 313 -13.72 18.47 -0.80
CA ALA A 313 -13.36 19.76 -1.36
C ALA A 313 -13.11 20.84 -0.28
N GLU A 314 -13.94 20.89 0.78
CA GLU A 314 -13.70 21.79 1.93
C GLU A 314 -12.35 21.48 2.63
N LEU A 315 -12.06 20.21 2.84
CA LEU A 315 -10.81 19.75 3.46
C LEU A 315 -9.58 19.96 2.56
N ALA A 316 -9.76 20.04 1.24
CA ALA A 316 -8.69 20.32 0.29
C ALA A 316 -8.26 21.82 0.30
N VAL A 317 -9.13 22.75 0.70
CA VAL A 317 -8.82 24.20 0.68
C VAL A 317 -7.50 24.56 1.39
N PRO A 318 -7.22 24.09 2.63
CA PRO A 318 -5.92 24.38 3.25
C PRO A 318 -4.72 23.72 2.54
N LEU A 319 -4.95 22.63 1.79
CA LEU A 319 -3.91 21.95 1.04
C LEU A 319 -3.49 22.76 -0.18
N ASP A 320 -4.39 23.57 -0.75
CA ASP A 320 -4.05 24.48 -1.84
C ASP A 320 -3.09 25.58 -1.40
N GLU A 321 -3.13 25.99 -0.13
CA GLU A 321 -2.13 26.90 0.43
C GLU A 321 -0.73 26.23 0.46
N ILE A 322 -0.66 24.92 0.78
CA ILE A 322 0.58 24.16 0.76
C ILE A 322 1.08 24.00 -0.68
N ARG A 323 0.20 23.65 -1.62
CA ARG A 323 0.52 23.53 -3.06
C ARG A 323 1.09 24.84 -3.60
N ASN A 324 0.52 25.98 -3.21
CA ASN A 324 0.95 27.32 -3.65
C ASN A 324 2.15 27.88 -2.86
N LYS A 325 2.63 27.16 -1.85
CA LYS A 325 3.80 27.58 -1.08
C LYS A 325 5.03 27.59 -1.95
N VAL A 326 5.66 28.77 -2.11
CA VAL A 326 6.98 28.89 -2.73
C VAL A 326 8.01 28.17 -1.87
N VAL A 327 8.71 27.19 -2.43
CA VAL A 327 9.71 26.36 -1.75
C VAL A 327 11.14 26.74 -2.15
N ALA A 328 11.34 27.29 -3.37
CA ALA A 328 12.64 27.63 -3.89
C ALA A 328 12.55 28.68 -5.01
N GLU A 329 13.69 29.02 -5.62
CA GLU A 329 13.83 29.77 -6.86
C GLU A 329 14.70 28.98 -7.83
N ALA A 330 14.28 28.84 -9.09
CA ALA A 330 15.04 28.26 -10.19
C ALA A 330 15.64 29.40 -11.04
N ALA A 331 16.95 29.38 -11.26
CA ALA A 331 17.67 30.39 -12.05
C ALA A 331 17.61 30.14 -13.56
N GLY A 332 16.87 29.13 -13.99
CA GLY A 332 16.56 28.78 -15.37
C GLY A 332 15.57 27.63 -15.42
N PRO A 333 14.96 27.35 -16.57
CA PRO A 333 14.01 26.25 -16.68
C PRO A 333 14.69 24.92 -16.40
N ILE A 334 13.99 24.02 -15.67
CA ILE A 334 14.44 22.67 -15.34
C ILE A 334 13.69 21.71 -16.25
N GLU A 335 14.37 21.21 -17.28
CA GLU A 335 13.75 20.36 -18.30
C GLU A 335 13.44 18.97 -17.76
N GLY A 336 12.16 18.60 -17.80
CA GLY A 336 11.62 17.33 -17.33
C GLY A 336 10.74 16.61 -18.37
N GLY A 337 10.79 17.06 -19.64
CA GLY A 337 10.02 16.49 -20.74
C GLY A 337 10.32 15.01 -20.99
N ARG A 338 9.27 14.23 -21.27
CA ARG A 338 9.36 12.77 -21.45
C ARG A 338 10.26 12.35 -22.61
N ASP A 339 10.23 13.10 -23.70
CA ASP A 339 11.00 12.89 -24.93
C ASP A 339 12.48 13.20 -24.75
N ILE A 340 12.86 13.89 -23.69
CA ILE A 340 14.26 14.17 -23.33
C ILE A 340 14.71 13.24 -22.20
N CYS A 341 14.04 13.28 -21.06
CA CYS A 341 14.49 12.55 -19.87
C CYS A 341 14.43 11.01 -20.02
N ARG A 342 13.68 10.47 -20.98
CA ARG A 342 13.59 9.03 -21.24
C ARG A 342 14.58 8.48 -22.26
N VAL A 343 15.43 9.35 -22.81
CA VAL A 343 16.39 8.95 -23.85
C VAL A 343 17.80 9.48 -23.62
N GLN A 344 17.95 10.47 -22.72
CA GLN A 344 19.23 11.07 -22.39
C GLN A 344 19.23 11.70 -21.00
N GLU A 345 20.39 12.21 -20.57
CA GLU A 345 20.50 13.05 -19.38
C GLU A 345 19.61 14.29 -19.49
N CYS A 346 18.92 14.66 -18.41
CA CYS A 346 18.11 15.87 -18.34
C CYS A 346 18.27 16.59 -17.00
N GLU A 347 18.00 17.91 -16.99
CA GLU A 347 18.18 18.76 -15.80
C GLU A 347 17.30 18.29 -14.63
N MET A 348 16.05 17.90 -14.89
CA MET A 348 15.15 17.39 -13.87
C MET A 348 15.63 16.04 -13.32
N GLY A 349 16.18 15.19 -14.20
CA GLY A 349 16.78 13.92 -13.78
C GLY A 349 17.98 14.13 -12.87
N ASN A 350 18.85 15.08 -13.20
CA ASN A 350 19.98 15.44 -12.36
C ASN A 350 19.52 16.00 -11.00
N LEU A 351 18.55 16.93 -11.00
CA LEU A 351 17.97 17.48 -9.77
C LEU A 351 17.46 16.39 -8.83
N VAL A 352 16.59 15.50 -9.33
CA VAL A 352 15.95 14.47 -8.51
C VAL A 352 16.97 13.44 -8.00
N ALA A 353 17.87 12.96 -8.87
CA ALA A 353 18.90 12.01 -8.46
C ALA A 353 19.88 12.60 -7.43
N ASP A 354 20.27 13.88 -7.61
CA ASP A 354 21.13 14.58 -6.67
C ASP A 354 20.43 14.82 -5.31
N ALA A 355 19.14 15.17 -5.33
CA ALA A 355 18.34 15.33 -4.12
C ALA A 355 18.26 14.03 -3.32
N MET A 356 17.97 12.92 -4.00
CA MET A 356 17.94 11.59 -3.39
C MET A 356 19.28 11.24 -2.75
N LEU A 357 20.39 11.40 -3.49
CA LEU A 357 21.72 11.07 -2.99
C LEU A 357 22.13 11.96 -1.80
N ALA A 358 21.89 13.27 -1.91
CA ALA A 358 22.20 14.23 -0.85
C ALA A 358 21.46 13.90 0.46
N ARG A 359 20.20 13.49 0.39
CA ARG A 359 19.38 13.15 1.53
C ARG A 359 19.94 12.00 2.36
N VAL A 360 20.54 11.01 1.71
CA VAL A 360 21.04 9.79 2.35
C VAL A 360 22.56 9.66 2.39
N ALA A 361 23.31 10.68 1.92
CA ALA A 361 24.77 10.65 1.87
C ALA A 361 25.43 10.34 3.22
N SER A 362 24.87 10.86 4.33
CA SER A 362 25.35 10.60 5.69
C SER A 362 25.24 9.13 6.12
N GLN A 363 24.43 8.33 5.44
CA GLN A 363 24.25 6.88 5.66
C GLN A 363 25.28 6.05 4.86
N GLY A 364 26.19 6.69 4.13
CA GLY A 364 27.20 6.02 3.30
C GLY A 364 26.67 5.52 1.96
N VAL A 365 25.51 6.00 1.53
CA VAL A 365 24.98 5.75 0.19
C VAL A 365 25.80 6.49 -0.85
N GLN A 366 26.12 5.82 -1.97
CA GLN A 366 27.09 6.29 -2.95
C GLN A 366 26.47 6.59 -4.32
N ILE A 367 25.35 5.95 -4.65
CA ILE A 367 24.74 5.95 -5.97
C ILE A 367 23.24 6.17 -5.84
N ALA A 368 22.67 7.03 -6.68
CA ALA A 368 21.24 7.19 -6.84
C ALA A 368 20.78 6.76 -8.23
N PHE A 369 19.61 6.12 -8.30
CA PHE A 369 18.85 5.81 -9.50
C PHE A 369 17.45 6.42 -9.40
N ALA A 370 17.10 7.28 -10.36
CA ALA A 370 15.73 7.74 -10.56
C ALA A 370 15.24 7.26 -11.94
N ASN A 371 14.11 6.57 -12.00
CA ASN A 371 13.51 6.22 -13.28
C ASN A 371 12.85 7.45 -13.90
N SER A 372 13.11 7.73 -15.15
CA SER A 372 12.54 8.89 -15.86
C SER A 372 11.02 8.81 -16.02
N GLY A 373 10.42 7.63 -15.85
CA GLY A 373 8.98 7.43 -15.77
C GLY A 373 8.34 8.17 -14.60
N GLY A 374 9.10 8.38 -13.53
CA GLY A 374 8.71 9.16 -12.36
C GLY A 374 8.68 10.66 -12.58
N LEU A 375 9.33 11.18 -13.61
CA LEU A 375 9.42 12.60 -13.94
C LEU A 375 8.32 12.97 -14.93
N ARG A 376 7.40 13.89 -14.54
CA ARG A 376 6.15 14.10 -15.30
C ARG A 376 6.00 15.48 -15.90
N ALA A 377 6.80 16.46 -15.50
CA ALA A 377 6.73 17.84 -15.95
C ALA A 377 8.10 18.52 -15.89
N SER A 378 8.21 19.68 -16.52
CA SER A 378 9.30 20.64 -16.33
C SER A 378 8.89 21.70 -15.30
N ILE A 379 9.87 22.44 -14.76
CA ILE A 379 9.67 23.62 -13.91
C ILE A 379 10.22 24.84 -14.65
N ASP A 380 9.47 25.95 -14.66
CA ASP A 380 9.90 27.17 -15.30
C ASP A 380 10.94 27.95 -14.45
N GLU A 381 11.63 28.91 -15.08
CA GLU A 381 12.51 29.87 -14.38
C GLU A 381 11.70 30.76 -13.44
N GLY A 382 12.16 30.96 -12.20
CA GLY A 382 11.53 31.84 -11.21
C GLY A 382 11.20 31.14 -9.91
N GLU A 383 10.14 31.61 -9.24
CA GLU A 383 9.65 31.01 -8.02
C GLU A 383 9.13 29.58 -8.30
N VAL A 384 9.58 28.63 -7.48
CA VAL A 384 9.15 27.23 -7.53
C VAL A 384 8.21 26.97 -6.38
N THR A 385 7.01 26.50 -6.69
CA THR A 385 5.99 26.13 -5.69
C THR A 385 6.04 24.64 -5.36
N MET A 386 5.54 24.24 -4.19
CA MET A 386 5.34 22.82 -3.85
C MET A 386 4.43 22.11 -4.85
N GLY A 387 3.43 22.83 -5.41
CA GLY A 387 2.54 22.30 -6.44
C GLY A 387 3.27 21.90 -7.73
N GLU A 388 4.26 22.69 -8.17
CA GLU A 388 5.10 22.33 -9.32
C GLU A 388 5.94 21.10 -9.03
N VAL A 389 6.55 21.01 -7.83
CA VAL A 389 7.31 19.81 -7.43
C VAL A 389 6.42 18.56 -7.42
N LEU A 390 5.21 18.66 -6.88
CA LEU A 390 4.23 17.57 -6.88
C LEU A 390 3.70 17.24 -8.30
N THR A 391 3.70 18.21 -9.21
CA THR A 391 3.35 17.95 -10.62
C THR A 391 4.46 17.18 -11.34
N VAL A 392 5.72 17.44 -11.00
CA VAL A 392 6.88 16.66 -11.48
C VAL A 392 6.87 15.26 -10.90
N LEU A 393 6.59 15.10 -9.60
CA LEU A 393 6.70 13.86 -8.82
C LEU A 393 5.33 13.46 -8.20
N PRO A 394 4.31 13.12 -9.01
CA PRO A 394 2.94 12.94 -8.52
C PRO A 394 2.66 11.59 -7.86
N PHE A 395 3.62 10.65 -7.90
CA PHE A 395 3.40 9.26 -7.50
C PHE A 395 3.55 9.02 -5.98
N GLN A 396 3.97 10.04 -5.23
CA GLN A 396 4.19 9.95 -3.77
C GLN A 396 5.11 8.78 -3.38
N ASN A 397 6.11 8.54 -4.23
CA ASN A 397 7.14 7.55 -3.98
C ASN A 397 7.99 7.97 -2.78
N THR A 398 8.42 7.00 -2.00
CA THR A 398 9.38 7.19 -0.91
C THR A 398 10.78 6.78 -1.33
N LEU A 399 11.81 7.24 -0.59
CA LEU A 399 13.18 6.80 -0.82
C LEU A 399 13.40 5.39 -0.28
N SER A 400 14.10 4.58 -1.05
CA SER A 400 14.56 3.25 -0.64
C SER A 400 16.07 3.17 -0.73
N THR A 401 16.74 2.70 0.33
CA THR A 401 18.18 2.45 0.33
C THR A 401 18.46 0.95 0.45
N PHE A 402 19.46 0.44 -0.25
CA PHE A 402 19.78 -0.98 -0.28
C PHE A 402 21.22 -1.21 -0.73
N ARG A 403 21.69 -2.47 -0.70
CA ARG A 403 23.04 -2.85 -1.08
C ARG A 403 23.04 -3.88 -2.20
N VAL A 404 23.83 -3.63 -3.24
CA VAL A 404 23.96 -4.52 -4.39
C VAL A 404 25.40 -4.58 -4.91
N SER A 405 25.72 -5.62 -5.67
CA SER A 405 27.02 -5.74 -6.32
C SER A 405 27.15 -4.74 -7.49
N GLY A 406 28.38 -4.39 -7.86
CA GLY A 406 28.63 -3.59 -9.06
C GLY A 406 28.09 -4.25 -10.33
N GLN A 407 28.07 -5.58 -10.40
CA GLN A 407 27.44 -6.30 -11.51
C GLN A 407 25.93 -6.01 -11.57
N THR A 408 25.24 -6.05 -10.44
CA THR A 408 23.79 -5.72 -10.36
C THR A 408 23.50 -4.29 -10.84
N ILE A 409 24.41 -3.35 -10.56
CA ILE A 409 24.30 -1.96 -11.05
C ILE A 409 24.45 -1.92 -12.58
N ILE A 410 25.41 -2.64 -13.15
CA ILE A 410 25.59 -2.77 -14.60
C ILE A 410 24.33 -3.37 -15.26
N ASP A 411 23.79 -4.43 -14.67
CA ASP A 411 22.57 -5.09 -15.16
C ASP A 411 21.34 -4.14 -15.08
N ALA A 412 21.27 -3.31 -14.05
CA ALA A 412 20.24 -2.28 -13.91
C ALA A 412 20.35 -1.19 -14.99
N LEU A 413 21.57 -0.75 -15.31
CA LEU A 413 21.79 0.20 -16.41
C LEU A 413 21.44 -0.43 -17.77
N GLU A 414 21.79 -1.69 -18.01
CA GLU A 414 21.39 -2.42 -19.22
C GLU A 414 19.85 -2.50 -19.35
N ASN A 415 19.13 -2.81 -18.25
CA ASN A 415 17.66 -2.74 -18.25
C ASN A 415 17.19 -1.33 -18.58
N GLY A 416 17.80 -0.32 -17.96
CA GLY A 416 17.42 1.08 -18.13
C GLY A 416 17.51 1.56 -19.57
N VAL A 417 18.54 1.18 -20.32
CA VAL A 417 18.73 1.57 -21.73
C VAL A 417 18.09 0.57 -22.73
N SER A 418 17.40 -0.46 -22.25
CA SER A 418 16.88 -1.54 -23.10
C SER A 418 15.69 -1.15 -23.99
N GLN A 419 14.96 -0.08 -23.66
CA GLN A 419 13.75 0.37 -24.37
C GLN A 419 13.77 1.88 -24.65
N VAL A 420 14.93 2.43 -24.94
CA VAL A 420 15.10 3.86 -25.25
C VAL A 420 14.38 4.23 -26.55
N GLU A 421 14.40 3.36 -27.55
CA GLU A 421 13.72 3.57 -28.83
C GLU A 421 12.20 3.67 -28.68
N GLU A 422 11.66 3.14 -27.59
CA GLU A 422 10.23 3.18 -27.26
C GLU A 422 9.88 4.31 -26.28
N VAL A 423 10.87 5.12 -25.89
CA VAL A 423 10.73 6.24 -24.92
C VAL A 423 10.10 5.78 -23.60
N LYS A 424 10.49 4.59 -23.10
CA LYS A 424 9.96 4.01 -21.88
C LYS A 424 10.54 4.63 -20.61
N GLY A 425 9.74 4.61 -19.54
CA GLY A 425 10.05 5.23 -18.25
C GLY A 425 11.25 4.64 -17.50
N ARG A 426 11.75 3.47 -17.92
CA ARG A 426 12.89 2.80 -17.29
C ARG A 426 14.24 3.47 -17.51
N PHE A 427 14.35 4.46 -18.43
CA PHE A 427 15.63 5.14 -18.66
C PHE A 427 16.11 5.79 -17.36
N PRO A 428 17.34 5.46 -16.87
CA PRO A 428 17.79 5.88 -15.56
C PRO A 428 18.41 7.28 -15.60
N GLN A 429 18.00 8.12 -14.68
CA GLN A 429 18.71 9.33 -14.29
C GLN A 429 19.50 9.01 -13.02
N VAL A 430 20.77 9.39 -12.94
CA VAL A 430 21.69 8.89 -11.91
C VAL A 430 22.45 10.00 -11.19
N ALA A 431 22.90 9.72 -9.95
CA ALA A 431 23.89 10.54 -9.24
C ALA A 431 24.94 9.66 -8.55
N GLY A 432 26.15 10.19 -8.35
CA GLY A 432 27.30 9.43 -7.83
C GLY A 432 27.84 8.39 -8.80
N LEU A 433 27.32 8.35 -10.02
CA LEU A 433 27.65 7.39 -11.08
C LEU A 433 27.69 8.13 -12.42
N LYS A 434 28.57 7.69 -13.34
CA LYS A 434 28.57 8.08 -14.76
C LYS A 434 28.59 6.83 -15.62
N PHE A 435 27.88 6.87 -16.76
CA PHE A 435 27.92 5.75 -17.69
C PHE A 435 27.81 6.21 -19.15
N THR A 436 28.41 5.39 -20.04
CA THR A 436 28.23 5.53 -21.48
C THR A 436 27.54 4.32 -22.06
N TRP A 437 26.70 4.52 -23.07
CA TRP A 437 25.98 3.45 -23.72
C TRP A 437 25.96 3.63 -25.24
N ASP A 438 25.84 2.52 -26.00
CA ASP A 438 25.89 2.50 -27.46
C ASP A 438 24.55 2.04 -28.05
N PRO A 439 23.78 2.91 -28.73
CA PRO A 439 22.49 2.57 -29.33
C PRO A 439 22.61 1.57 -30.50
N ALA A 440 23.81 1.41 -31.06
CA ALA A 440 24.05 0.44 -32.15
C ALA A 440 24.10 -1.00 -31.65
N VAL A 441 24.24 -1.22 -30.32
CA VAL A 441 24.22 -2.53 -29.70
C VAL A 441 22.76 -2.92 -29.37
N ALA A 442 22.39 -4.17 -29.61
CA ALA A 442 21.05 -4.64 -29.30
C ALA A 442 20.73 -4.58 -27.80
N PRO A 443 19.45 -4.39 -27.41
CA PRO A 443 19.04 -4.36 -26.01
C PRO A 443 19.51 -5.59 -25.23
N MET A 444 20.04 -5.40 -24.01
CA MET A 444 20.57 -6.44 -23.13
C MET A 444 21.78 -7.23 -23.68
N GLU A 445 22.45 -6.74 -24.71
CA GLU A 445 23.64 -7.37 -25.31
C GLU A 445 24.94 -6.56 -25.03
N GLY A 446 24.98 -5.81 -23.93
CA GLY A 446 26.12 -4.97 -23.54
C GLY A 446 26.05 -3.58 -24.16
N ARG A 447 24.90 -2.96 -24.16
CA ARG A 447 24.72 -1.53 -24.56
C ARG A 447 25.50 -0.60 -23.65
N VAL A 448 25.60 -0.90 -22.36
CA VAL A 448 26.38 -0.14 -21.40
C VAL A 448 27.88 -0.45 -21.62
N GLN A 449 28.64 0.56 -21.98
CA GLN A 449 30.04 0.41 -22.40
C GLN A 449 31.03 0.73 -21.28
N GLU A 450 30.74 1.72 -20.48
CA GLU A 450 31.56 2.17 -19.36
C GLU A 450 30.68 2.60 -18.19
N VAL A 451 31.06 2.22 -16.98
CA VAL A 451 30.41 2.64 -15.74
C VAL A 451 31.48 3.11 -14.77
N LEU A 452 31.37 4.35 -14.33
CA LEU A 452 32.28 4.99 -13.38
C LEU A 452 31.50 5.35 -12.11
N VAL A 453 32.10 5.14 -10.94
CA VAL A 453 31.52 5.44 -9.63
C VAL A 453 32.37 6.49 -8.91
N ALA A 454 31.74 7.42 -8.22
CA ALA A 454 32.45 8.44 -7.43
C ALA A 454 33.08 7.81 -6.18
N GLU A 455 34.42 7.84 -6.09
CA GLU A 455 35.20 7.41 -4.93
C GLU A 455 36.31 8.41 -4.62
N GLY A 456 36.37 8.87 -3.38
CA GLY A 456 37.45 9.77 -2.92
C GLY A 456 37.55 11.11 -3.63
N GLY A 457 36.53 11.53 -4.38
CA GLY A 457 36.50 12.76 -5.15
C GLY A 457 36.79 12.57 -6.65
N ASP A 458 37.15 11.36 -7.09
CA ASP A 458 37.37 11.00 -8.48
C ASP A 458 36.32 10.01 -8.98
N PHE A 459 36.11 9.89 -10.28
CA PHE A 459 35.31 8.84 -10.91
C PHE A 459 36.21 7.68 -11.31
N VAL A 460 35.99 6.48 -10.77
CA VAL A 460 36.76 5.27 -11.05
C VAL A 460 35.84 4.19 -11.66
N PRO A 461 36.40 3.26 -12.49
CA PRO A 461 35.61 2.17 -13.04
C PRO A 461 34.94 1.35 -11.91
N ILE A 462 33.66 1.02 -12.09
CA ILE A 462 32.91 0.19 -11.15
C ILE A 462 33.56 -1.19 -11.02
N ASP A 463 33.71 -1.69 -9.80
CA ASP A 463 34.15 -3.06 -9.56
C ASP A 463 32.89 -3.98 -9.50
N PRO A 464 32.71 -4.89 -10.47
CA PRO A 464 31.54 -5.77 -10.49
C PRO A 464 31.37 -6.64 -9.23
N GLY A 465 32.47 -6.96 -8.53
CA GLY A 465 32.48 -7.79 -7.34
C GLY A 465 32.28 -7.03 -6.02
N LYS A 466 32.42 -5.71 -6.04
CA LYS A 466 32.28 -4.85 -4.87
C LYS A 466 30.81 -4.56 -4.58
N THR A 467 30.44 -4.48 -3.30
CA THR A 467 29.09 -4.07 -2.87
C THR A 467 29.04 -2.55 -2.73
N TYR A 468 27.99 -1.94 -3.29
CA TYR A 468 27.70 -0.51 -3.23
C TYR A 468 26.36 -0.27 -2.52
N ALA A 469 26.25 0.84 -1.80
CA ALA A 469 25.02 1.31 -1.24
C ALA A 469 24.32 2.24 -2.24
N VAL A 470 23.06 1.95 -2.52
CA VAL A 470 22.26 2.61 -3.56
C VAL A 470 21.00 3.20 -2.93
N VAL A 471 20.52 4.33 -3.47
CA VAL A 471 19.19 4.88 -3.22
C VAL A 471 18.39 4.91 -4.52
N THR A 472 17.13 4.56 -4.43
CA THR A 472 16.14 4.72 -5.49
C THR A 472 14.77 5.03 -4.87
N ASN A 473 13.71 5.13 -5.66
CA ASN A 473 12.35 5.18 -5.13
C ASN A 473 11.81 3.77 -4.87
N ASP A 474 10.80 3.65 -4.03
CA ASP A 474 10.17 2.39 -3.62
C ASP A 474 9.59 1.60 -4.82
N PHE A 475 9.03 2.27 -5.84
CA PHE A 475 8.55 1.63 -7.07
C PHE A 475 9.68 0.88 -7.82
N VAL A 476 10.83 1.55 -8.05
CA VAL A 476 11.99 0.94 -8.71
C VAL A 476 12.61 -0.15 -7.83
N ARG A 477 12.68 0.08 -6.51
CA ARG A 477 13.18 -0.90 -5.54
C ARG A 477 12.37 -2.20 -5.55
N LYS A 478 11.06 -2.12 -5.74
CA LYS A 478 10.16 -3.28 -5.84
C LYS A 478 10.16 -3.97 -7.22
N GLY A 479 11.00 -3.52 -8.14
CA GLY A 479 11.16 -4.11 -9.49
C GLY A 479 10.37 -3.37 -10.57
N GLY A 480 9.77 -2.23 -10.26
CA GLY A 480 9.09 -1.37 -11.23
C GLY A 480 9.99 -1.00 -12.41
N ASP A 481 9.40 -0.72 -13.55
CA ASP A 481 10.11 -0.46 -14.82
C ASP A 481 11.13 -1.54 -15.22
N GLY A 482 10.94 -2.79 -14.72
CA GLY A 482 11.82 -3.92 -15.03
C GLY A 482 13.09 -4.00 -14.19
N PHE A 483 13.26 -3.17 -13.16
CA PHE A 483 14.42 -3.22 -12.24
C PHE A 483 14.34 -4.40 -11.25
N THR A 484 13.94 -5.57 -11.72
CA THR A 484 13.76 -6.77 -10.87
C THR A 484 15.02 -7.20 -10.13
N MET A 485 16.23 -6.82 -10.61
CA MET A 485 17.50 -7.08 -9.94
C MET A 485 17.67 -6.26 -8.65
N PHE A 486 16.87 -5.22 -8.45
CA PHE A 486 16.85 -4.44 -7.21
C PHE A 486 15.87 -5.00 -6.18
N SER A 487 14.89 -5.81 -6.57
CA SER A 487 13.93 -6.42 -5.66
C SER A 487 14.52 -7.58 -4.84
N GLY A 488 13.80 -8.01 -3.78
CA GLY A 488 14.15 -9.14 -2.93
C GLY A 488 14.77 -8.74 -1.58
N ASP A 489 14.61 -9.62 -0.58
CA ASP A 489 14.95 -9.38 0.84
C ASP A 489 16.45 -9.51 1.14
N ASP A 490 17.25 -10.01 0.18
CA ASP A 490 18.69 -10.23 0.32
C ASP A 490 19.54 -8.96 0.14
N LYS A 491 18.93 -7.76 0.08
CA LYS A 491 19.56 -6.50 -0.29
C LYS A 491 19.90 -5.59 0.89
N GLU A 492 19.67 -5.98 2.13
CA GLU A 492 19.81 -5.09 3.29
C GLU A 492 19.06 -3.77 3.04
N ALA A 493 17.78 -3.86 2.63
CA ALA A 493 17.00 -2.73 2.17
C ALA A 493 16.28 -2.01 3.31
N TYR A 494 16.14 -0.69 3.15
CA TYR A 494 15.20 0.15 3.90
C TYR A 494 14.32 0.87 2.88
N ASP A 495 13.05 0.52 2.79
CA ASP A 495 12.13 0.92 1.71
C ASP A 495 11.20 2.10 2.11
N TYR A 496 11.37 2.67 3.31
CA TYR A 496 10.45 3.62 3.96
C TYR A 496 11.12 4.94 4.29
N GLY A 497 11.91 5.44 3.37
CA GLY A 497 12.50 6.78 3.47
C GLY A 497 11.44 7.88 3.29
N PRO A 498 11.84 9.15 3.41
CA PRO A 498 10.94 10.28 3.22
C PRO A 498 10.38 10.34 1.80
N ASP A 499 9.26 11.06 1.64
CA ASP A 499 8.64 11.33 0.34
C ASP A 499 9.63 12.02 -0.63
N LEU A 500 9.66 11.54 -1.88
CA LEU A 500 10.60 12.01 -2.90
C LEU A 500 10.35 13.46 -3.31
N ALA A 501 9.10 13.92 -3.32
CA ALA A 501 8.78 15.30 -3.64
C ALA A 501 9.25 16.25 -2.52
N ASP A 502 9.05 15.86 -1.25
CA ASP A 502 9.56 16.63 -0.10
C ASP A 502 11.09 16.72 -0.13
N VAL A 503 11.79 15.62 -0.38
CA VAL A 503 13.24 15.58 -0.51
C VAL A 503 13.74 16.48 -1.65
N THR A 504 13.04 16.49 -2.80
CA THR A 504 13.36 17.33 -3.92
C THR A 504 13.13 18.81 -3.61
N ALA A 505 12.02 19.15 -2.94
CA ALA A 505 11.73 20.52 -2.49
C ALA A 505 12.77 21.01 -1.46
N GLU A 506 13.16 20.19 -0.49
CA GLU A 506 14.23 20.51 0.47
C GLU A 506 15.58 20.77 -0.23
N TYR A 507 15.93 19.96 -1.23
CA TYR A 507 17.16 20.12 -1.99
C TYR A 507 17.15 21.40 -2.83
N LEU A 508 16.05 21.71 -3.51
CA LEU A 508 15.84 22.97 -4.24
C LEU A 508 16.00 24.17 -3.29
N ALA A 509 15.35 24.15 -2.12
CA ALA A 509 15.44 25.22 -1.12
C ALA A 509 16.87 25.43 -0.61
N ALA A 510 17.59 24.33 -0.36
CA ALA A 510 18.98 24.39 0.12
C ALA A 510 19.97 24.93 -0.93
N ASN A 511 19.64 24.86 -2.21
CA ASN A 511 20.47 25.27 -3.33
C ASN A 511 19.89 26.47 -4.10
N ALA A 512 18.93 27.19 -3.52
CA ALA A 512 18.27 28.33 -4.17
C ALA A 512 19.20 29.56 -4.31
N PRO A 513 19.20 30.30 -5.45
CA PRO A 513 18.50 29.93 -6.69
C PRO A 513 19.16 28.72 -7.37
N TYR A 514 18.36 27.66 -7.60
CA TYR A 514 18.89 26.42 -8.21
C TYR A 514 19.30 26.67 -9.66
N GLN A 515 20.54 26.27 -9.99
CA GLN A 515 21.06 26.34 -11.34
C GLN A 515 20.87 24.99 -12.03
N PRO A 516 19.96 24.85 -13.00
CA PRO A 516 19.84 23.62 -13.79
C PRO A 516 21.13 23.34 -14.55
N TYR A 517 21.54 22.08 -14.63
CA TYR A 517 22.79 21.74 -15.30
C TYR A 517 22.79 20.30 -15.82
N LEU A 518 23.62 20.09 -16.84
CA LEU A 518 24.03 18.79 -17.35
C LEU A 518 25.55 18.67 -17.17
N ASP A 519 26.05 17.55 -16.67
CA ASP A 519 27.49 17.32 -16.42
C ASP A 519 28.06 16.11 -17.18
N GLY A 520 27.27 15.54 -18.10
CA GLY A 520 27.68 14.42 -18.93
C GLY A 520 27.79 13.12 -18.17
N ARG A 521 27.00 12.96 -17.11
CA ARG A 521 26.94 11.70 -16.34
C ARG A 521 26.29 10.55 -17.12
N ILE A 522 25.52 10.85 -18.14
CA ILE A 522 24.93 9.89 -19.07
C ILE A 522 25.29 10.31 -20.48
N ALA A 523 26.12 9.53 -21.16
CA ALA A 523 26.58 9.83 -22.50
C ALA A 523 26.24 8.70 -23.49
N GLN A 524 25.82 9.10 -24.67
CA GLN A 524 25.62 8.20 -25.81
C GLN A 524 26.93 8.17 -26.63
N LYS A 525 27.37 6.99 -27.07
CA LYS A 525 28.58 6.76 -27.86
C LYS A 525 28.38 7.05 -29.33
#